data_9f60b0f10b4cf7d08453536865e084f4
#
_entry.id   9f60b0f10b4cf7d08453536865e084f4
#
_cell.length_a   1.000
_cell.length_b   1.000
_cell.length_c   1.000
_cell.angle_alpha   90.00
_cell.angle_beta   90.00
_cell.angle_gamma   90.00
#
_symmetry.space_group_name_H-M   'P 1'
#
loop_
_entity.id
_entity.type
_entity.pdbx_description
1 polymer ?
#
loop_
_entity_poly.entity_id
_entity_poly.type
_entity_poly.pdbx_seq_one_letter_code
_entity_poly.pdbx_strand_id
1 'polypeptide(L)'
;MRLVLALSATLATASAALASPAQDYMLYCMGCHGAQATGVPGKVPPLANALGRFMRTPEGRNYILRVPGAANSVLTDEQLTAVLNWLAARFDGSELANGVAWFTAEEVSRVRRAPLADVLATRRQVVRSLAATGPAPAAEY
;
A
#
# COMPACT_ATOMS: atom_id res chain seq x y z
N MET A 1 -0.59 -52.79 42.69
CA MET A 1 -1.23 -51.53 42.42
C MET A 1 -0.30 -50.74 41.49
N ARG A 2 -0.56 -50.74 40.16
CA ARG A 2 0.29 -50.07 39.15
C ARG A 2 -0.33 -48.74 38.81
N LEU A 3 0.40 -47.66 39.15
CA LEU A 3 0.06 -46.28 38.83
C LEU A 3 0.49 -45.99 37.38
N VAL A 4 -0.45 -45.79 36.46
CA VAL A 4 -0.21 -45.34 35.10
C VAL A 4 -0.28 -43.84 35.09
N LEU A 5 0.90 -43.16 35.00
CA LEU A 5 0.94 -41.70 34.76
C LEU A 5 0.60 -41.47 33.28
N ALA A 6 -0.54 -40.89 32.98
CA ALA A 6 -0.87 -40.37 31.65
C ALA A 6 -0.19 -39.00 31.47
N LEU A 7 0.82 -38.96 30.61
CA LEU A 7 1.49 -37.74 30.24
C LEU A 7 0.67 -37.07 29.11
N SER A 8 -0.14 -36.07 29.46
CA SER A 8 -0.92 -35.29 28.51
C SER A 8 0.03 -34.27 27.79
N ALA A 9 0.42 -34.54 26.55
CA ALA A 9 1.15 -33.65 25.72
C ALA A 9 0.21 -32.55 25.18
N THR A 10 0.25 -31.35 25.74
CA THR A 10 -0.42 -30.15 25.18
C THR A 10 0.38 -29.69 23.95
N LEU A 11 -0.17 -29.91 22.75
CA LEU A 11 0.33 -29.28 21.53
C LEU A 11 0.01 -27.79 21.59
N ALA A 12 1.01 -26.96 21.86
CA ALA A 12 0.91 -25.50 21.69
C ALA A 12 0.89 -25.20 20.17
N THR A 13 -0.26 -24.83 19.63
CA THR A 13 -0.38 -24.31 18.27
C THR A 13 0.26 -22.93 18.24
N ALA A 14 1.49 -22.81 17.73
CA ALA A 14 2.12 -21.55 17.44
C ALA A 14 1.36 -20.88 16.28
N SER A 15 0.48 -19.92 16.57
CA SER A 15 -0.08 -19.06 15.54
C SER A 15 1.06 -18.21 14.95
N ALA A 16 1.37 -18.41 13.68
CA ALA A 16 2.29 -17.52 12.97
C ALA A 16 1.70 -16.09 12.99
N ALA A 17 2.32 -15.19 13.77
CA ALA A 17 1.93 -13.80 13.78
C ALA A 17 2.31 -13.18 12.45
N LEU A 18 1.34 -12.89 11.58
CA LEU A 18 1.55 -12.09 10.38
C LEU A 18 1.91 -10.66 10.82
N ALA A 19 2.90 -10.05 10.15
CA ALA A 19 3.24 -8.66 10.40
C ALA A 19 2.01 -7.77 10.14
N SER A 20 1.82 -6.76 10.98
CA SER A 20 0.76 -5.79 10.74
C SER A 20 1.11 -4.88 9.54
N PRO A 21 0.12 -4.26 8.86
CA PRO A 21 0.39 -3.34 7.76
C PRO A 21 1.33 -2.19 8.15
N ALA A 22 1.26 -1.74 9.40
CA ALA A 22 2.18 -0.72 9.93
C ALA A 22 3.63 -1.23 10.03
N GLN A 23 3.83 -2.48 10.45
CA GLN A 23 5.15 -3.12 10.50
C GLN A 23 5.70 -3.32 9.08
N ASP A 24 4.89 -3.80 8.15
CA ASP A 24 5.28 -3.96 6.75
C ASP A 24 5.65 -2.62 6.12
N TYR A 25 4.90 -1.54 6.41
CA TYR A 25 5.29 -0.19 6.01
C TYR A 25 6.64 0.22 6.56
N MET A 26 6.88 0.02 7.86
CA MET A 26 8.17 0.37 8.49
C MET A 26 9.34 -0.38 7.87
N LEU A 27 9.16 -1.66 7.56
CA LEU A 27 10.23 -2.49 7.03
C LEU A 27 10.54 -2.23 5.55
N TYR A 28 9.52 -1.96 4.73
CA TYR A 28 9.66 -2.00 3.27
C TYR A 28 9.42 -0.67 2.56
N CYS A 29 8.86 0.33 3.25
CA CYS A 29 8.44 1.58 2.61
C CYS A 29 9.03 2.83 3.30
N MET A 30 9.11 2.81 4.64
CA MET A 30 9.45 3.96 5.46
C MET A 30 10.87 4.49 5.18
N GLY A 31 11.81 3.63 4.78
CA GLY A 31 13.19 4.03 4.48
C GLY A 31 13.27 5.12 3.38
N CYS A 32 12.35 5.09 2.42
CA CYS A 32 12.25 6.10 1.35
C CYS A 32 11.17 7.15 1.63
N HIS A 33 9.99 6.72 2.12
CA HIS A 33 8.83 7.60 2.27
C HIS A 33 8.75 8.31 3.63
N GLY A 34 9.60 7.95 4.60
CA GLY A 34 9.60 8.53 5.94
C GLY A 34 8.47 8.02 6.83
N ALA A 35 8.59 8.21 8.14
CA ALA A 35 7.62 7.73 9.13
C ALA A 35 6.22 8.37 8.99
N GLN A 36 6.15 9.59 8.44
CA GLN A 36 4.90 10.30 8.17
C GLN A 36 4.48 10.21 6.70
N ALA A 37 5.10 9.32 5.93
CA ALA A 37 4.81 9.13 4.50
C ALA A 37 4.92 10.42 3.65
N THR A 38 5.75 11.37 4.07
CA THR A 38 5.92 12.68 3.40
C THR A 38 6.88 12.63 2.23
N GLY A 39 7.65 11.54 2.08
CA GLY A 39 8.66 11.41 1.03
C GLY A 39 9.86 12.33 1.24
N VAL A 40 10.59 12.56 0.16
CA VAL A 40 11.76 13.45 0.09
C VAL A 40 11.59 14.38 -1.10
N PRO A 41 11.49 15.70 -0.91
CA PRO A 41 11.30 16.66 -2.00
C PRO A 41 12.31 16.46 -3.13
N GLY A 42 11.84 16.43 -4.36
CA GLY A 42 12.64 16.24 -5.56
C GLY A 42 13.15 14.81 -5.79
N LYS A 43 12.87 13.84 -4.90
CA LYS A 43 13.42 12.47 -4.99
C LYS A 43 12.36 11.38 -4.78
N VAL A 44 11.57 11.50 -3.74
CA VAL A 44 10.58 10.47 -3.37
C VAL A 44 9.24 11.16 -3.13
N PRO A 45 8.17 10.76 -3.85
CA PRO A 45 6.87 11.41 -3.69
C PRO A 45 6.27 11.15 -2.31
N PRO A 46 5.46 12.11 -1.79
CA PRO A 46 4.64 11.84 -0.62
C PRO A 46 3.57 10.80 -0.95
N LEU A 47 3.27 9.96 0.03
CA LEU A 47 2.09 9.09 0.03
C LEU A 47 0.97 9.74 0.86
N ALA A 48 1.32 10.38 1.97
CA ALA A 48 0.38 11.12 2.80
C ALA A 48 -0.31 12.24 2.01
N ASN A 49 -1.63 12.33 2.13
CA ASN A 49 -2.49 13.29 1.43
C ASN A 49 -2.38 13.23 -0.11
N ALA A 50 -1.90 12.12 -0.63
CA ALA A 50 -1.73 11.91 -2.06
C ALA A 50 -2.30 10.57 -2.53
N LEU A 51 -2.06 9.49 -1.78
CA LEU A 51 -2.46 8.14 -2.17
C LEU A 51 -3.97 8.04 -2.43
N GLY A 52 -4.79 8.52 -1.50
CA GLY A 52 -6.25 8.50 -1.63
C GLY A 52 -6.75 9.26 -2.86
N ARG A 53 -6.07 10.35 -3.24
CA ARG A 53 -6.42 11.10 -4.46
C ARG A 53 -6.16 10.30 -5.73
N PHE A 54 -5.07 9.55 -5.79
CA PHE A 54 -4.83 8.61 -6.90
C PHE A 54 -5.87 7.48 -6.92
N MET A 55 -6.37 7.04 -5.77
CA MET A 55 -7.36 5.96 -5.69
C MET A 55 -8.73 6.31 -6.29
N ARG A 56 -9.01 7.61 -6.57
CA ARG A 56 -10.30 8.07 -7.11
C ARG A 56 -10.60 7.57 -8.52
N THR A 57 -9.57 7.26 -9.31
CA THR A 57 -9.75 6.87 -10.72
C THR A 57 -9.03 5.56 -11.04
N PRO A 58 -9.50 4.80 -12.02
CA PRO A 58 -8.82 3.57 -12.48
C PRO A 58 -7.37 3.83 -12.91
N GLU A 59 -7.08 4.96 -13.56
CA GLU A 59 -5.74 5.33 -14.02
C GLU A 59 -4.81 5.63 -12.85
N GLY A 60 -5.33 6.33 -11.83
CA GLY A 60 -4.58 6.62 -10.60
C GLY A 60 -4.27 5.36 -9.81
N ARG A 61 -5.24 4.47 -9.65
CA ARG A 61 -5.05 3.16 -9.02
C ARG A 61 -4.01 2.33 -9.78
N ASN A 62 -4.13 2.27 -11.10
CA ASN A 62 -3.17 1.58 -11.96
C ASN A 62 -1.75 2.15 -11.81
N TYR A 63 -1.60 3.47 -11.77
CA TYR A 63 -0.32 4.14 -11.54
C TYR A 63 0.31 3.73 -10.20
N ILE A 64 -0.44 3.83 -9.09
CA ILE A 64 0.07 3.49 -7.74
C ILE A 64 0.56 2.04 -7.67
N LEU A 65 -0.16 1.10 -8.27
CA LEU A 65 0.21 -0.31 -8.22
C LEU A 65 1.43 -0.66 -9.09
N ARG A 66 1.78 0.18 -10.07
CA ARG A 66 2.84 -0.07 -11.05
C ARG A 66 4.10 0.75 -10.83
N VAL A 67 4.12 1.71 -9.88
CA VAL A 67 5.36 2.40 -9.52
C VAL A 67 6.37 1.42 -8.93
N PRO A 68 7.68 1.62 -9.13
CA PRO A 68 8.70 0.64 -8.74
C PRO A 68 8.61 0.18 -7.28
N GLY A 69 8.28 1.09 -6.35
CA GLY A 69 8.14 0.75 -4.93
C GLY A 69 7.03 -0.26 -4.64
N ALA A 70 5.92 -0.21 -5.38
CA ALA A 70 4.81 -1.16 -5.24
C ALA A 70 5.04 -2.40 -6.11
N ALA A 71 5.37 -2.22 -7.39
CA ALA A 71 5.52 -3.30 -8.36
C ALA A 71 6.62 -4.30 -7.97
N ASN A 72 7.74 -3.81 -7.43
CA ASN A 72 8.90 -4.63 -7.05
C ASN A 72 8.94 -4.97 -5.55
N SER A 73 7.90 -4.62 -4.78
CA SER A 73 7.84 -4.97 -3.37
C SER A 73 7.90 -6.49 -3.17
N VAL A 74 8.64 -6.92 -2.16
CA VAL A 74 8.73 -8.33 -1.74
C VAL A 74 7.48 -8.80 -0.97
N LEU A 75 6.60 -7.87 -0.59
CA LEU A 75 5.32 -8.18 0.06
C LEU A 75 4.44 -9.03 -0.86
N THR A 76 3.66 -9.93 -0.27
CA THR A 76 2.60 -10.62 -1.03
C THR A 76 1.57 -9.61 -1.55
N ASP A 77 0.69 -10.04 -2.45
CA ASP A 77 -0.36 -9.18 -2.97
C ASP A 77 -1.32 -8.73 -1.86
N GLU A 78 -1.62 -9.62 -0.91
CA GLU A 78 -2.45 -9.34 0.28
C GLU A 78 -1.75 -8.37 1.24
N GLN A 79 -0.46 -8.56 1.52
CA GLN A 79 0.31 -7.67 2.39
C GLN A 79 0.43 -6.27 1.77
N LEU A 80 0.75 -6.18 0.48
CA LEU A 80 0.82 -4.88 -0.21
C LEU A 80 -0.55 -4.18 -0.20
N THR A 81 -1.63 -4.91 -0.45
CA THR A 81 -3.00 -4.41 -0.34
C THR A 81 -3.27 -3.83 1.05
N ALA A 82 -2.91 -4.59 2.09
CA ALA A 82 -3.10 -4.17 3.47
C ALA A 82 -2.30 -2.89 3.80
N VAL A 83 -1.04 -2.78 3.35
CA VAL A 83 -0.20 -1.59 3.54
C VAL A 83 -0.78 -0.38 2.82
N LEU A 84 -1.19 -0.51 1.56
CA LEU A 84 -1.77 0.60 0.80
C LEU A 84 -3.08 1.10 1.42
N ASN A 85 -3.95 0.19 1.83
CA ASN A 85 -5.19 0.53 2.49
C ASN A 85 -4.95 1.16 3.88
N TRP A 86 -3.99 0.65 4.65
CA TRP A 86 -3.61 1.24 5.93
C TRP A 86 -3.08 2.67 5.75
N LEU A 87 -2.25 2.93 4.74
CA LEU A 87 -1.75 4.27 4.40
C LEU A 87 -2.90 5.22 4.05
N ALA A 88 -3.83 4.77 3.20
CA ALA A 88 -4.99 5.57 2.82
C ALA A 88 -5.86 5.89 4.04
N ALA A 89 -6.13 4.92 4.92
CA ALA A 89 -6.90 5.14 6.14
C ALA A 89 -6.22 6.15 7.08
N ARG A 90 -4.90 6.07 7.20
CA ARG A 90 -4.15 6.89 8.14
C ARG A 90 -3.96 8.33 7.67
N PHE A 91 -3.75 8.56 6.38
CA PHE A 91 -3.32 9.85 5.85
C PHE A 91 -4.30 10.50 4.87
N ASP A 92 -5.27 9.75 4.35
CA ASP A 92 -6.20 10.22 3.32
C ASP A 92 -7.66 9.90 3.68
N GLY A 93 -7.99 9.89 4.96
CA GLY A 93 -9.33 9.49 5.45
C GLY A 93 -10.49 10.29 4.86
N SER A 94 -10.27 11.54 4.45
CA SER A 94 -11.28 12.36 3.77
C SER A 94 -11.64 11.80 2.38
N GLU A 95 -10.68 11.27 1.64
CA GLU A 95 -10.95 10.64 0.34
C GLU A 95 -11.78 9.36 0.51
N LEU A 96 -11.48 8.57 1.53
CA LEU A 96 -12.26 7.37 1.86
C LEU A 96 -13.68 7.72 2.33
N ALA A 97 -13.85 8.77 3.11
CA ALA A 97 -15.15 9.26 3.52
C ALA A 97 -16.01 9.72 2.32
N ASN A 98 -15.37 10.14 1.22
CA ASN A 98 -16.01 10.49 -0.05
C ASN A 98 -16.30 9.28 -0.95
N GLY A 99 -16.16 8.05 -0.44
CA GLY A 99 -16.55 6.83 -1.15
C GLY A 99 -15.47 6.25 -2.05
N VAL A 100 -14.20 6.64 -1.89
CA VAL A 100 -13.09 6.01 -2.62
C VAL A 100 -12.96 4.55 -2.18
N ALA A 101 -12.98 3.62 -3.14
CA ALA A 101 -12.93 2.20 -2.86
C ALA A 101 -11.54 1.74 -2.39
N TRP A 102 -11.52 0.80 -1.45
CA TRP A 102 -10.30 0.11 -1.02
C TRP A 102 -9.65 -0.67 -2.18
N PHE A 103 -8.34 -0.85 -2.12
CA PHE A 103 -7.68 -1.84 -2.97
C PHE A 103 -8.08 -3.25 -2.56
N THR A 104 -8.15 -4.16 -3.53
CA THR A 104 -8.30 -5.60 -3.28
C THR A 104 -7.04 -6.36 -3.71
N ALA A 105 -6.81 -7.53 -3.11
CA ALA A 105 -5.66 -8.35 -3.46
C ALA A 105 -5.68 -8.81 -4.92
N GLU A 106 -6.88 -9.07 -5.48
CA GLU A 106 -7.08 -9.43 -6.89
C GLU A 106 -6.69 -8.28 -7.82
N GLU A 107 -7.04 -7.04 -7.45
CA GLU A 107 -6.64 -5.86 -8.21
C GLU A 107 -5.11 -5.69 -8.19
N VAL A 108 -4.50 -5.78 -7.00
CA VAL A 108 -3.05 -5.68 -6.83
C VAL A 108 -2.35 -6.77 -7.64
N SER A 109 -2.75 -8.03 -7.52
CA SER A 109 -2.18 -9.17 -8.23
C SER A 109 -2.22 -9.00 -9.76
N ARG A 110 -3.35 -8.52 -10.27
CA ARG A 110 -3.56 -8.33 -11.72
C ARG A 110 -2.70 -7.20 -12.30
N VAL A 111 -2.48 -6.12 -11.53
CA VAL A 111 -1.96 -4.85 -12.05
C VAL A 111 -0.46 -4.67 -11.79
N ARG A 112 0.04 -5.00 -10.60
CA ARG A 112 1.39 -4.58 -10.15
C ARG A 112 2.54 -5.15 -10.96
N ARG A 113 2.33 -6.30 -11.65
CA ARG A 113 3.42 -7.01 -12.36
C ARG A 113 3.74 -6.44 -13.75
N ALA A 114 3.06 -5.38 -14.17
CA ALA A 114 3.30 -4.68 -15.43
C ALA A 114 3.99 -3.33 -15.16
N PRO A 115 5.34 -3.24 -15.17
CA PRO A 115 6.07 -2.03 -14.82
C PRO A 115 5.74 -0.86 -15.75
N LEU A 116 5.86 0.36 -15.24
CA LEU A 116 5.74 1.58 -16.05
C LEU A 116 7.03 1.80 -16.85
N ALA A 117 6.91 2.13 -18.12
CA ALA A 117 8.05 2.48 -18.96
C ALA A 117 8.68 3.83 -18.55
N ASP A 118 7.82 4.81 -18.22
CA ASP A 118 8.22 6.13 -17.74
C ASP A 118 7.28 6.53 -16.58
N VAL A 119 7.84 6.48 -15.38
CA VAL A 119 7.08 6.77 -14.13
C VAL A 119 6.69 8.24 -14.07
N LEU A 120 7.60 9.16 -14.43
CA LEU A 120 7.36 10.61 -14.33
C LEU A 120 6.37 11.10 -15.38
N ALA A 121 6.52 10.65 -16.63
CA ALA A 121 5.56 11.01 -17.68
C ALA A 121 4.17 10.46 -17.37
N THR A 122 4.08 9.21 -16.90
CA THR A 122 2.82 8.61 -16.47
C THR A 122 2.20 9.39 -15.30
N ARG A 123 3.01 9.77 -14.30
CA ARG A 123 2.54 10.60 -13.18
C ARG A 123 1.91 11.91 -13.66
N ARG A 124 2.61 12.67 -14.50
CA ARG A 124 2.10 13.95 -15.04
C ARG A 124 0.77 13.77 -15.76
N GLN A 125 0.65 12.71 -16.55
CA GLN A 125 -0.59 12.40 -17.27
C GLN A 125 -1.74 12.09 -16.31
N VAL A 126 -1.51 11.20 -15.32
CA VAL A 126 -2.52 10.80 -14.35
C VAL A 126 -2.93 11.99 -13.47
N VAL A 127 -1.98 12.82 -13.02
CA VAL A 127 -2.29 14.01 -12.21
C VAL A 127 -3.14 15.01 -12.99
N ARG A 128 -2.88 15.22 -14.29
CA ARG A 128 -3.76 16.06 -15.14
C ARG A 128 -5.18 15.48 -15.24
N SER A 129 -5.31 14.18 -15.38
CA SER A 129 -6.62 13.52 -15.40
C SER A 129 -7.36 13.67 -14.07
N LEU A 130 -6.65 13.49 -12.95
CA LEU A 130 -7.22 13.64 -11.60
C LEU A 130 -7.69 15.06 -11.31
N ALA A 131 -7.03 16.08 -11.85
CA ALA A 131 -7.42 17.48 -11.67
C ALA A 131 -8.83 17.78 -12.20
N ALA A 132 -9.34 16.99 -13.13
CA ALA A 132 -10.72 17.10 -13.60
C ALA A 132 -11.75 16.53 -12.61
N THR A 133 -11.33 15.73 -11.63
CA THR A 133 -12.20 15.07 -10.63
C THR A 133 -12.13 15.72 -9.24
N GLY A 134 -11.30 16.76 -9.06
CA GLY A 134 -11.11 17.45 -7.77
C GLY A 134 -9.63 17.73 -7.47
N PRO A 135 -9.28 18.09 -6.23
CA PRO A 135 -7.90 18.38 -5.85
C PRO A 135 -6.97 17.22 -6.22
N ALA A 136 -5.94 17.48 -7.01
CA ALA A 136 -4.97 16.48 -7.46
C ALA A 136 -3.68 16.55 -6.63
N PRO A 137 -2.89 15.45 -6.55
CA PRO A 137 -1.52 15.50 -6.03
C PRO A 137 -0.64 16.39 -6.90
N ALA A 138 0.55 16.79 -6.38
CA ALA A 138 1.54 17.46 -7.21
C ALA A 138 2.02 16.56 -8.36
N ALA A 139 2.20 17.14 -9.54
CA ALA A 139 2.73 16.41 -10.70
C ALA A 139 4.22 16.09 -10.52
N GLU A 140 4.95 17.02 -9.92
CA GLU A 140 6.36 16.88 -9.52
C GLU A 140 6.47 16.69 -8.00
N TYR A 141 7.62 16.19 -7.51
CA TYR A 141 7.90 15.98 -6.09
C TYR A 141 9.37 16.21 -5.75
#